data_dd501f7fba3869a51d29a2b9e53ba7a1
#
_entry.id   dd501f7fba3869a51d29a2b9e53ba7a1
#
_cell.length_a   1.000
_cell.length_b   1.000
_cell.length_c   1.000
_cell.angle_alpha   90.00
_cell.angle_beta   90.00
_cell.angle_gamma   90.00
#
_symmetry.space_group_name_H-M   'P 1'
#
loop_
_entity.id
_entity.type
_entity.pdbx_description
1 polymer ?
#
loop_
_entity_poly.entity_id
_entity_poly.type
_entity_poly.pdbx_seq_one_letter_code
_entity_poly.pdbx_strand_id
1 'polypeptide(L)'
;MASVELPSRAKPEALHSLCRHLHEVSGSEKTDLYDQLDIDQRQIRAAINYGAKLGFLTAEDGYIQNTDRGSGISYSENIEDKPVQTAFREAIEFYEPYRDTLLRIHAGNLVEKINDNPAIKQSVFKQKAEASTGDDHSDREINLLIKTAQAAGLGDFVTGRKGFETRLEVSDDYGEFINELAEEYPTPEPEETVEEEDGEQTEAADFAETDEVSAQVDEMTLKADGAGEKLKLKVEYDVTNKSEEQIASLVQHIRSTQ
;
A
#
# COMPACT_ATOMS: atom_id res chain seq x y z
N MET A 1 5.84 1.50 -22.25
CA MET A 1 5.32 2.54 -21.35
C MET A 1 6.38 2.78 -20.29
N ALA A 2 6.55 3.99 -19.78
CA ALA A 2 7.47 4.22 -18.65
C ALA A 2 6.80 3.64 -17.40
N SER A 3 7.58 2.89 -16.59
CA SER A 3 7.12 2.36 -15.29
C SER A 3 6.71 3.50 -14.37
N VAL A 4 5.55 3.41 -13.75
CA VAL A 4 5.03 4.38 -12.79
C VAL A 4 5.45 3.94 -11.39
N GLU A 5 6.59 4.44 -10.94
CA GLU A 5 7.10 4.17 -9.59
C GLU A 5 6.33 4.99 -8.55
N LEU A 6 5.60 4.34 -7.65
CA LEU A 6 4.96 5.01 -6.52
C LEU A 6 6.01 5.52 -5.52
N PRO A 7 5.72 6.62 -4.79
CA PRO A 7 6.62 7.07 -3.73
C PRO A 7 6.67 6.03 -2.60
N SER A 8 7.86 5.85 -2.01
CA SER A 8 8.08 4.90 -0.93
C SER A 8 8.95 5.49 0.18
N ARG A 9 8.92 4.89 1.38
CA ARG A 9 9.77 5.22 2.54
C ARG A 9 9.57 6.62 3.13
N ALA A 10 8.73 7.45 2.55
CA ALA A 10 8.36 8.74 3.13
C ALA A 10 7.37 8.57 4.29
N LYS A 11 7.20 9.65 5.02
CA LYS A 11 6.14 9.80 6.02
C LYS A 11 5.45 11.14 5.75
N PRO A 12 4.11 11.21 5.76
CA PRO A 12 3.40 12.49 5.62
C PRO A 12 3.84 13.55 6.63
N GLU A 13 4.15 13.14 7.88
CA GLU A 13 4.64 14.02 8.93
C GLU A 13 6.02 14.61 8.59
N ALA A 14 6.90 13.84 7.95
CA ALA A 14 8.20 14.32 7.53
C ALA A 14 8.08 15.33 6.38
N LEU A 15 7.13 15.13 5.46
CA LEU A 15 6.81 16.10 4.42
C LEU A 15 6.25 17.39 5.03
N HIS A 16 5.31 17.30 5.96
CA HIS A 16 4.76 18.45 6.66
C HIS A 16 5.84 19.28 7.37
N SER A 17 6.74 18.60 8.14
CA SER A 17 7.87 19.25 8.79
C SER A 17 8.82 19.92 7.79
N LEU A 18 9.08 19.27 6.64
CA LEU A 18 9.89 19.83 5.57
C LEU A 18 9.24 21.07 4.95
N CYS A 19 7.95 21.04 4.67
CA CYS A 19 7.22 22.21 4.13
C CYS A 19 7.26 23.39 5.10
N ARG A 20 7.11 23.17 6.41
CA ARG A 20 7.24 24.21 7.44
C ARG A 20 8.63 24.84 7.43
N HIS A 21 9.68 24.04 7.43
CA HIS A 21 11.04 24.54 7.37
C HIS A 21 11.33 25.32 6.09
N LEU A 22 10.93 24.80 4.92
CA LEU A 22 11.10 25.49 3.65
C LEU A 22 10.34 26.81 3.57
N HIS A 23 9.22 26.93 4.28
CA HIS A 23 8.48 28.18 4.38
C HIS A 23 9.27 29.25 5.16
N GLU A 24 9.92 28.86 6.27
CA GLU A 24 10.72 29.76 7.11
C GLU A 24 11.95 30.32 6.37
N VAL A 25 12.60 29.47 5.54
CA VAL A 25 13.81 29.85 4.80
C VAL A 25 13.58 30.24 3.34
N SER A 26 12.32 30.23 2.89
CA SER A 26 11.94 30.55 1.50
C SER A 26 12.57 29.66 0.44
N GLY A 27 12.81 28.38 0.78
CA GLY A 27 13.49 27.38 -0.04
C GLY A 27 14.94 27.14 0.39
N SER A 28 15.52 26.02 0.00
CA SER A 28 16.88 25.61 0.42
C SER A 28 17.53 24.68 -0.59
N GLU A 29 18.86 24.70 -0.62
CA GLU A 29 19.63 23.65 -1.28
C GLU A 29 19.39 22.30 -0.55
N LYS A 30 19.31 21.24 -1.33
CA LYS A 30 19.09 19.88 -0.78
C LYS A 30 20.16 19.46 0.23
N THR A 31 21.41 19.91 0.05
CA THR A 31 22.53 19.66 0.95
C THR A 31 22.35 20.33 2.30
N ASP A 32 21.85 21.57 2.29
CA ASP A 32 21.66 22.34 3.52
C ASP A 32 20.52 21.79 4.37
N LEU A 33 19.48 21.21 3.75
CA LEU A 33 18.40 20.53 4.45
C LEU A 33 18.87 19.36 5.32
N TYR A 34 19.96 18.68 4.92
CA TYR A 34 20.52 17.57 5.69
C TYR A 34 21.19 18.01 6.99
N ASP A 35 21.68 19.25 7.04
CA ASP A 35 22.35 19.82 8.19
C ASP A 35 21.39 20.61 9.10
N GLN A 36 20.30 21.12 8.53
CA GLN A 36 19.34 22.00 9.22
C GLN A 36 18.19 21.24 9.88
N LEU A 37 17.81 20.09 9.33
CA LEU A 37 16.70 19.28 9.87
C LEU A 37 17.22 18.12 10.71
N ASP A 38 16.71 17.97 11.92
CA ASP A 38 16.97 16.80 12.78
C ASP A 38 16.18 15.57 12.30
N ILE A 39 16.34 15.24 11.01
CA ILE A 39 15.69 14.13 10.34
C ILE A 39 16.77 13.38 9.55
N ASP A 40 16.69 12.05 9.56
CA ASP A 40 17.60 11.22 8.76
C ASP A 40 17.59 11.60 7.27
N GLN A 41 18.78 11.72 6.66
CA GLN A 41 18.94 12.13 5.25
C GLN A 41 18.13 11.28 4.27
N ARG A 42 17.92 9.98 4.57
CA ARG A 42 17.11 9.09 3.72
C ARG A 42 15.64 9.46 3.81
N GLN A 43 15.18 9.87 4.99
CA GLN A 43 13.81 10.36 5.18
C GLN A 43 13.60 11.70 4.48
N ILE A 44 14.57 12.63 4.54
CA ILE A 44 14.49 13.91 3.81
C ILE A 44 14.40 13.65 2.30
N ARG A 45 15.26 12.78 1.76
CA ARG A 45 15.20 12.42 0.31
C ARG A 45 13.85 11.80 -0.07
N ALA A 46 13.34 10.90 0.77
CA ALA A 46 12.04 10.28 0.53
C ALA A 46 10.90 11.32 0.60
N ALA A 47 10.94 12.24 1.58
CA ALA A 47 9.96 13.32 1.71
C ALA A 47 10.00 14.28 0.52
N ILE A 48 11.19 14.64 0.00
CA ILE A 48 11.32 15.47 -1.21
C ILE A 48 10.69 14.78 -2.42
N ASN A 49 11.04 13.50 -2.67
CA ASN A 49 10.47 12.75 -3.80
C ASN A 49 8.96 12.60 -3.67
N TYR A 50 8.46 12.28 -2.47
CA TYR A 50 7.05 12.15 -2.17
C TYR A 50 6.32 13.49 -2.36
N GLY A 51 6.85 14.57 -1.78
CA GLY A 51 6.28 15.91 -1.91
C GLY A 51 6.27 16.43 -3.35
N ALA A 52 7.31 16.15 -4.14
CA ALA A 52 7.36 16.52 -5.54
C ALA A 52 6.31 15.77 -6.37
N LYS A 53 6.14 14.45 -6.17
CA LYS A 53 5.12 13.66 -6.85
C LYS A 53 3.70 14.10 -6.52
N LEU A 54 3.44 14.50 -5.28
CA LEU A 54 2.13 14.97 -4.82
C LEU A 54 1.91 16.48 -5.02
N GLY A 55 2.86 17.18 -5.63
CA GLY A 55 2.75 18.60 -5.94
C GLY A 55 2.84 19.54 -4.74
N PHE A 56 3.44 19.10 -3.61
CA PHE A 56 3.75 19.97 -2.47
C PHE A 56 5.06 20.73 -2.64
N LEU A 57 6.01 20.15 -3.36
CA LEU A 57 7.36 20.69 -3.54
C LEU A 57 7.73 20.77 -5.01
N THR A 58 8.57 21.76 -5.34
CA THR A 58 9.38 21.74 -6.55
C THR A 58 10.81 21.41 -6.20
N ALA A 59 11.50 20.68 -7.08
CA ALA A 59 12.89 20.27 -6.92
C ALA A 59 13.62 20.48 -8.25
N GLU A 60 14.26 21.62 -8.42
CA GLU A 60 14.95 22.01 -9.63
C GLU A 60 16.42 22.29 -9.33
N ASP A 61 17.34 21.68 -10.08
CA ASP A 61 18.80 21.87 -9.97
C ASP A 61 19.35 21.70 -8.54
N GLY A 62 18.69 20.88 -7.71
CA GLY A 62 19.07 20.67 -6.32
C GLY A 62 18.46 21.65 -5.32
N TYR A 63 17.77 22.67 -5.80
CA TYR A 63 17.04 23.62 -4.97
C TYR A 63 15.61 23.16 -4.73
N ILE A 64 15.16 23.16 -3.47
CA ILE A 64 13.86 22.68 -3.03
C ILE A 64 13.07 23.84 -2.48
N GLN A 65 11.82 23.98 -2.92
CA GLN A 65 10.90 25.00 -2.42
C GLN A 65 9.46 24.48 -2.37
N ASN A 66 8.64 25.12 -1.54
CA ASN A 66 7.22 24.86 -1.48
C ASN A 66 6.52 25.35 -2.75
N THR A 67 5.54 24.58 -3.20
CA THR A 67 4.47 25.08 -4.07
C THR A 67 3.42 25.84 -3.23
N ASP A 68 2.36 26.33 -3.87
CA ASP A 68 1.22 26.90 -3.14
C ASP A 68 0.59 25.88 -2.18
N ARG A 69 0.47 24.59 -2.58
CA ARG A 69 -0.02 23.50 -1.74
C ARG A 69 0.91 23.23 -0.56
N GLY A 70 2.23 23.20 -0.78
CA GLY A 70 3.22 23.02 0.28
C GLY A 70 3.20 24.21 1.27
N SER A 71 3.07 25.43 0.75
CA SER A 71 2.91 26.63 1.57
C SER A 71 1.62 26.58 2.38
N GLY A 72 0.52 26.09 1.81
CA GLY A 72 -0.77 25.94 2.50
C GLY A 72 -0.71 25.11 3.77
N ILE A 73 0.08 24.01 3.77
CA ILE A 73 0.22 23.16 4.95
C ILE A 73 1.26 23.68 5.95
N SER A 74 2.15 24.57 5.56
CA SER A 74 3.26 25.03 6.39
C SER A 74 2.84 25.87 7.59
N TYR A 75 1.65 26.45 7.56
CA TYR A 75 1.09 27.27 8.64
C TYR A 75 0.44 26.44 9.76
N SER A 76 0.14 25.19 9.52
CA SER A 76 -0.47 24.29 10.50
C SER A 76 0.57 23.69 11.44
N GLU A 77 0.20 23.49 12.71
CA GLU A 77 1.09 22.87 13.68
C GLU A 77 1.03 21.33 13.61
N ASN A 78 -0.17 20.81 13.30
CA ASN A 78 -0.42 19.37 13.29
C ASN A 78 -0.83 18.90 11.89
N ILE A 79 -0.44 17.66 11.57
CA ILE A 79 -0.83 17.02 10.31
C ILE A 79 -2.34 16.72 10.23
N GLU A 80 -3.00 16.64 11.37
CA GLU A 80 -4.44 16.38 11.49
C GLU A 80 -5.28 17.64 11.35
N ASP A 81 -4.66 18.82 11.22
CA ASP A 81 -5.37 20.08 11.02
C ASP A 81 -6.13 20.08 9.69
N LYS A 82 -7.35 20.61 9.70
CA LYS A 82 -8.22 20.60 8.52
C LYS A 82 -7.59 21.18 7.24
N PRO A 83 -6.80 22.28 7.27
CA PRO A 83 -6.11 22.75 6.08
C PRO A 83 -5.11 21.73 5.50
N VAL A 84 -4.43 20.96 6.37
CA VAL A 84 -3.50 19.90 5.94
C VAL A 84 -4.27 18.76 5.29
N GLN A 85 -5.35 18.30 5.92
CA GLN A 85 -6.23 17.27 5.35
C GLN A 85 -6.74 17.67 3.97
N THR A 86 -7.21 18.90 3.81
CA THR A 86 -7.68 19.42 2.51
C THR A 86 -6.56 19.38 1.46
N ALA A 87 -5.36 19.85 1.79
CA ALA A 87 -4.23 19.84 0.87
C ALA A 87 -3.81 18.41 0.48
N PHE A 88 -3.92 17.42 1.40
CA PHE A 88 -3.68 16.01 1.06
C PHE A 88 -4.80 15.41 0.20
N ARG A 89 -6.06 15.82 0.34
CA ARG A 89 -7.17 15.46 -0.58
C ARG A 89 -6.87 15.96 -1.98
N GLU A 90 -6.55 17.24 -2.14
CA GLU A 90 -6.13 17.84 -3.41
C GLU A 90 -4.89 17.14 -4.00
N ALA A 91 -3.95 16.69 -3.16
CA ALA A 91 -2.78 15.97 -3.61
C ALA A 91 -3.10 14.55 -4.12
N ILE A 92 -4.05 13.85 -3.51
CA ILE A 92 -4.57 12.57 -4.00
C ILE A 92 -5.26 12.76 -5.36
N GLU A 93 -6.09 13.78 -5.48
CA GLU A 93 -6.76 14.15 -6.73
C GLU A 93 -5.76 14.47 -7.86
N PHE A 94 -4.73 15.25 -7.55
CA PHE A 94 -3.68 15.64 -8.48
C PHE A 94 -2.82 14.44 -8.94
N TYR A 95 -2.49 13.52 -8.04
CA TYR A 95 -1.59 12.40 -8.33
C TYR A 95 -2.36 11.18 -8.85
N GLU A 96 -2.43 11.07 -10.17
CA GLU A 96 -3.19 10.06 -10.91
C GLU A 96 -3.11 8.64 -10.33
N PRO A 97 -1.93 8.05 -9.98
CA PRO A 97 -1.87 6.70 -9.46
C PRO A 97 -2.65 6.51 -8.15
N TYR A 98 -2.66 7.52 -7.28
CA TYR A 98 -3.41 7.45 -6.01
C TYR A 98 -4.91 7.66 -6.24
N ARG A 99 -5.26 8.65 -7.05
CA ARG A 99 -6.64 8.92 -7.46
C ARG A 99 -7.28 7.70 -8.08
N ASP A 100 -6.67 7.13 -9.11
CA ASP A 100 -7.22 6.02 -9.87
C ASP A 100 -7.32 4.74 -9.03
N THR A 101 -6.37 4.53 -8.10
CA THR A 101 -6.46 3.43 -7.13
C THR A 101 -7.72 3.55 -6.27
N LEU A 102 -7.98 4.73 -5.70
CA LEU A 102 -9.17 4.95 -4.87
C LEU A 102 -10.46 4.86 -5.66
N LEU A 103 -10.51 5.39 -6.87
CA LEU A 103 -11.66 5.29 -7.78
C LEU A 103 -11.98 3.84 -8.13
N ARG A 104 -10.97 3.01 -8.41
CA ARG A 104 -11.14 1.57 -8.67
C ARG A 104 -11.62 0.79 -7.44
N ILE A 105 -11.19 1.18 -6.24
CA ILE A 105 -11.70 0.61 -4.99
C ILE A 105 -13.20 0.96 -4.83
N HIS A 106 -13.56 2.20 -5.08
CA HIS A 106 -14.94 2.69 -5.01
C HIS A 106 -15.83 1.98 -6.03
N ALA A 107 -15.44 1.96 -7.31
CA ALA A 107 -16.19 1.31 -8.39
C ALA A 107 -16.40 -0.20 -8.13
N GLY A 108 -15.45 -0.87 -7.50
CA GLY A 108 -15.56 -2.27 -7.08
C GLY A 108 -16.33 -2.50 -5.79
N ASN A 109 -16.80 -1.45 -5.11
CA ASN A 109 -17.44 -1.52 -3.79
C ASN A 109 -16.65 -2.37 -2.77
N LEU A 110 -15.33 -2.13 -2.68
CA LEU A 110 -14.38 -2.98 -1.94
C LEU A 110 -14.13 -2.53 -0.49
N VAL A 111 -15.04 -1.76 0.09
CA VAL A 111 -15.07 -1.44 1.52
C VAL A 111 -15.76 -2.56 2.26
N GLU A 112 -15.05 -3.25 3.14
CA GLU A 112 -15.57 -4.38 3.92
C GLU A 112 -15.74 -3.98 5.38
N LYS A 113 -16.57 -4.70 6.13
CA LYS A 113 -16.64 -4.56 7.60
C LYS A 113 -15.63 -5.46 8.28
N ILE A 114 -14.69 -4.87 9.02
CA ILE A 114 -13.70 -5.57 9.84
C ILE A 114 -13.86 -5.10 11.30
N ASN A 115 -14.23 -5.99 12.20
CA ASN A 115 -14.54 -5.66 13.60
C ASN A 115 -15.57 -4.51 13.75
N ASP A 116 -16.64 -4.57 12.95
CA ASP A 116 -17.72 -3.57 12.86
C ASP A 116 -17.32 -2.21 12.22
N ASN A 117 -16.05 -1.97 11.92
CA ASN A 117 -15.58 -0.78 11.23
C ASN A 117 -15.52 -1.01 9.72
N PRO A 118 -15.97 -0.05 8.89
CA PRO A 118 -15.75 -0.09 7.45
C PRO A 118 -14.26 0.08 7.18
N ALA A 119 -13.68 -0.81 6.36
CA ALA A 119 -12.23 -0.82 6.13
C ALA A 119 -11.88 -1.31 4.73
N ILE A 120 -10.71 -0.88 4.25
CA ILE A 120 -10.10 -1.31 2.99
C ILE A 120 -8.76 -1.97 3.33
N LYS A 121 -8.61 -3.24 2.94
CA LYS A 121 -7.38 -4.02 3.19
C LYS A 121 -6.22 -3.54 2.32
N GLN A 122 -4.99 -3.70 2.83
CA GLN A 122 -3.77 -3.40 2.08
C GLN A 122 -3.68 -4.20 0.77
N SER A 123 -4.08 -5.47 0.77
CA SER A 123 -4.13 -6.31 -0.43
C SER A 123 -5.05 -5.74 -1.51
N VAL A 124 -6.18 -5.14 -1.13
CA VAL A 124 -7.10 -4.46 -2.05
C VAL A 124 -6.44 -3.21 -2.64
N PHE A 125 -5.80 -2.37 -1.82
CA PHE A 125 -5.04 -1.22 -2.30
C PHE A 125 -3.96 -1.66 -3.29
N LYS A 126 -3.21 -2.72 -2.97
CA LYS A 126 -2.14 -3.25 -3.82
C LYS A 126 -2.70 -3.69 -5.17
N GLN A 127 -3.71 -4.56 -5.19
CA GLN A 127 -4.33 -5.05 -6.41
C GLN A 127 -4.84 -3.90 -7.30
N LYS A 128 -5.46 -2.87 -6.71
CA LYS A 128 -6.04 -1.76 -7.49
C LYS A 128 -4.97 -0.77 -7.95
N ALA A 129 -3.89 -0.58 -7.20
CA ALA A 129 -2.73 0.19 -7.63
C ALA A 129 -2.01 -0.48 -8.81
N GLU A 130 -1.79 -1.80 -8.73
CA GLU A 130 -1.23 -2.60 -9.83
C GLU A 130 -2.11 -2.55 -11.09
N ALA A 131 -3.43 -2.63 -10.91
CA ALA A 131 -4.38 -2.51 -12.03
C ALA A 131 -4.43 -1.10 -12.64
N SER A 132 -4.10 -0.04 -11.88
CA SER A 132 -4.10 1.33 -12.40
C SER A 132 -2.79 1.70 -13.09
N THR A 133 -1.67 1.20 -12.61
CA THR A 133 -0.33 1.55 -13.12
C THR A 133 0.25 0.54 -14.10
N GLY A 134 -0.19 -0.72 -14.03
CA GLY A 134 0.37 -1.83 -14.79
C GLY A 134 1.71 -2.36 -14.22
N ASP A 135 2.13 -1.89 -13.05
CA ASP A 135 3.40 -2.25 -12.39
C ASP A 135 3.14 -2.92 -11.04
N ASP A 136 4.03 -3.83 -10.63
CA ASP A 136 4.02 -4.42 -9.28
C ASP A 136 4.46 -3.40 -8.23
N HIS A 137 3.77 -3.37 -7.09
CA HIS A 137 4.06 -2.46 -6.00
C HIS A 137 4.43 -3.17 -4.70
N SER A 138 5.45 -2.64 -4.02
CA SER A 138 5.85 -3.13 -2.71
C SER A 138 4.85 -2.71 -1.61
N ASP A 139 4.78 -3.48 -0.52
CA ASP A 139 3.97 -3.14 0.64
C ASP A 139 4.31 -1.76 1.25
N ARG A 140 5.55 -1.28 1.06
CA ARG A 140 5.98 0.04 1.54
C ARG A 140 5.36 1.18 0.76
N GLU A 141 5.20 1.02 -0.54
CA GLU A 141 4.52 1.97 -1.42
C GLU A 141 3.03 2.02 -1.09
N ILE A 142 2.40 0.86 -0.96
CA ILE A 142 0.99 0.76 -0.60
C ILE A 142 0.72 1.31 0.81
N ASN A 143 1.57 1.02 1.78
CA ASN A 143 1.45 1.62 3.11
C ASN A 143 1.58 3.14 3.10
N LEU A 144 2.39 3.70 2.20
CA LEU A 144 2.48 5.15 2.06
C LEU A 144 1.21 5.74 1.42
N LEU A 145 0.61 5.06 0.43
CA LEU A 145 -0.69 5.44 -0.11
C LEU A 145 -1.76 5.47 0.99
N ILE A 146 -1.86 4.40 1.81
CA ILE A 146 -2.82 4.34 2.92
C ILE A 146 -2.57 5.46 3.94
N LYS A 147 -1.31 5.75 4.28
CA LYS A 147 -0.96 6.86 5.18
C LYS A 147 -1.25 8.23 4.57
N THR A 148 -1.16 8.35 3.25
CA THR A 148 -1.58 9.58 2.56
C THR A 148 -3.09 9.77 2.68
N ALA A 149 -3.88 8.69 2.54
CA ALA A 149 -5.32 8.73 2.77
C ALA A 149 -5.65 9.09 4.24
N GLN A 150 -4.89 8.60 5.22
CA GLN A 150 -5.01 9.04 6.61
C GLN A 150 -4.71 10.53 6.77
N ALA A 151 -3.61 11.03 6.19
CA ALA A 151 -3.27 12.45 6.25
C ALA A 151 -4.33 13.33 5.56
N ALA A 152 -5.06 12.80 4.59
CA ALA A 152 -6.22 13.42 3.95
C ALA A 152 -7.51 13.37 4.81
N GLY A 153 -7.47 12.74 6.00
CA GLY A 153 -8.63 12.56 6.87
C GLY A 153 -9.65 11.55 6.34
N LEU A 154 -9.24 10.64 5.45
CA LEU A 154 -10.13 9.65 4.86
C LEU A 154 -10.29 8.37 5.70
N GLY A 155 -9.58 8.28 6.82
CA GLY A 155 -9.64 7.15 7.75
C GLY A 155 -8.34 6.99 8.53
N ASP A 156 -8.27 5.89 9.30
CA ASP A 156 -7.13 5.57 10.16
C ASP A 156 -6.31 4.41 9.60
N PHE A 157 -4.99 4.60 9.53
CA PHE A 157 -4.04 3.54 9.20
C PHE A 157 -3.90 2.56 10.36
N VAL A 158 -4.37 1.34 10.20
CA VAL A 158 -4.27 0.28 11.20
C VAL A 158 -3.30 -0.79 10.76
N THR A 159 -2.21 -0.95 11.52
CA THR A 159 -1.20 -1.99 11.24
C THR A 159 -1.76 -3.38 11.52
N GLY A 160 -1.54 -4.31 10.61
CA GLY A 160 -1.95 -5.70 10.73
C GLY A 160 -1.37 -6.38 11.97
N ARG A 161 -2.20 -7.12 12.72
CA ARG A 161 -1.80 -7.91 13.90
C ARG A 161 -2.71 -9.13 14.05
N LYS A 162 -2.17 -10.22 14.58
CA LYS A 162 -2.95 -11.43 14.96
C LYS A 162 -3.84 -11.99 13.83
N GLY A 163 -3.31 -12.08 12.62
CA GLY A 163 -4.05 -12.62 11.48
C GLY A 163 -4.87 -11.59 10.70
N PHE A 164 -4.92 -10.34 11.13
CA PHE A 164 -5.48 -9.24 10.34
C PHE A 164 -4.36 -8.52 9.59
N GLU A 165 -4.57 -8.23 8.32
CA GLU A 165 -3.63 -7.43 7.54
C GLU A 165 -3.76 -5.93 7.83
N THR A 166 -2.77 -5.16 7.40
CA THR A 166 -2.79 -3.70 7.41
C THR A 166 -3.97 -3.19 6.60
N ARG A 167 -4.60 -2.10 7.04
CA ARG A 167 -5.80 -1.56 6.40
C ARG A 167 -5.98 -0.08 6.68
N LEU A 168 -6.83 0.56 5.91
CA LEU A 168 -7.45 1.84 6.21
C LEU A 168 -8.83 1.57 6.82
N GLU A 169 -9.07 1.96 8.08
CA GLU A 169 -10.41 2.05 8.64
C GLU A 169 -10.99 3.39 8.20
N VAL A 170 -11.96 3.36 7.28
CA VAL A 170 -12.44 4.58 6.61
C VAL A 170 -13.30 5.44 7.53
N SER A 171 -13.15 6.76 7.41
CA SER A 171 -13.96 7.75 8.12
C SER A 171 -15.30 8.01 7.40
N ASP A 172 -16.20 8.71 8.07
CA ASP A 172 -17.47 9.14 7.45
C ASP A 172 -17.24 10.05 6.22
N ASP A 173 -16.19 10.87 6.24
CA ASP A 173 -15.81 11.78 5.15
C ASP A 173 -15.32 11.06 3.88
N TYR A 174 -14.92 9.78 3.99
CA TYR A 174 -14.43 9.01 2.85
C TYR A 174 -15.47 8.89 1.73
N GLY A 175 -16.72 8.60 2.11
CA GLY A 175 -17.81 8.43 1.14
C GLY A 175 -18.10 9.70 0.34
N GLU A 176 -18.12 10.86 1.00
CA GLU A 176 -18.32 12.16 0.36
C GLU A 176 -17.17 12.46 -0.62
N PHE A 177 -15.94 12.41 -0.13
CA PHE A 177 -14.74 12.68 -0.95
C PHE A 177 -14.67 11.79 -2.19
N ILE A 178 -14.89 10.47 -2.05
CA ILE A 178 -14.73 9.56 -3.18
C ILE A 178 -15.86 9.71 -4.21
N ASN A 179 -17.07 10.10 -3.80
CA ASN A 179 -18.16 10.39 -4.71
C ASN A 179 -17.88 11.66 -5.52
N GLU A 180 -17.43 12.74 -4.88
CA GLU A 180 -17.01 13.97 -5.57
C GLU A 180 -15.89 13.68 -6.58
N LEU A 181 -14.89 12.87 -6.18
CA LEU A 181 -13.79 12.47 -7.04
C LEU A 181 -14.28 11.63 -8.24
N ALA A 182 -15.25 10.75 -8.06
CA ALA A 182 -15.82 9.92 -9.12
C ALA A 182 -16.69 10.73 -10.11
N GLU A 183 -17.34 11.80 -9.65
CA GLU A 183 -18.07 12.73 -10.52
C GLU A 183 -17.13 13.52 -11.42
N GLU A 184 -15.97 13.94 -10.90
CA GLU A 184 -14.99 14.71 -11.67
C GLU A 184 -14.12 13.83 -12.59
N TYR A 185 -13.75 12.64 -12.12
CA TYR A 185 -12.91 11.68 -12.84
C TYR A 185 -13.64 10.35 -13.03
N PRO A 186 -14.53 10.23 -14.01
CA PRO A 186 -15.25 8.97 -14.24
C PRO A 186 -14.25 7.86 -14.56
N THR A 187 -14.25 6.81 -13.75
CA THR A 187 -13.42 5.62 -13.97
C THR A 187 -13.87 4.99 -15.30
N PRO A 188 -12.95 4.67 -16.24
CA PRO A 188 -13.32 3.89 -17.39
C PRO A 188 -13.94 2.58 -16.91
N GLU A 189 -15.12 2.24 -17.45
CA GLU A 189 -15.78 0.98 -17.13
C GLU A 189 -14.77 -0.16 -17.22
N PRO A 190 -14.74 -1.08 -16.25
CA PRO A 190 -13.89 -2.25 -16.36
C PRO A 190 -14.27 -2.91 -17.70
N GLU A 191 -13.29 -3.09 -18.58
CA GLU A 191 -13.49 -3.95 -19.75
C GLU A 191 -14.02 -5.26 -19.19
N GLU A 192 -15.29 -5.57 -19.49
CA GLU A 192 -15.87 -6.87 -19.19
C GLU A 192 -14.93 -7.88 -19.84
N THR A 193 -14.13 -8.57 -19.06
CA THR A 193 -13.50 -9.80 -19.49
C THR A 193 -14.69 -10.71 -19.83
N VAL A 194 -15.00 -10.76 -21.11
CA VAL A 194 -15.91 -11.77 -21.69
C VAL A 194 -15.20 -13.09 -21.37
N GLU A 195 -15.65 -13.73 -20.28
CA GLU A 195 -15.38 -15.15 -20.09
C GLU A 195 -16.08 -15.82 -21.29
N GLU A 196 -15.33 -16.13 -22.33
CA GLU A 196 -15.76 -17.03 -23.37
C GLU A 196 -16.05 -18.36 -22.68
N GLU A 197 -17.33 -18.60 -22.37
CA GLU A 197 -17.83 -19.94 -22.12
C GLU A 197 -17.68 -20.74 -23.43
N ASP A 198 -16.49 -21.29 -23.63
CA ASP A 198 -16.30 -22.34 -24.63
C ASP A 198 -16.96 -23.61 -24.09
N GLY A 199 -18.25 -23.70 -24.39
CA GLY A 199 -19.02 -24.91 -24.23
C GLY A 199 -18.64 -25.94 -25.25
N GLU A 200 -17.61 -26.74 -25.01
CA GLU A 200 -17.36 -27.97 -25.75
C GLU A 200 -17.49 -29.17 -24.83
N GLN A 201 -18.68 -29.81 -24.95
CA GLN A 201 -18.90 -31.19 -24.50
C GLN A 201 -17.95 -32.10 -25.27
N THR A 202 -17.04 -32.76 -24.58
CA THR A 202 -16.45 -34.01 -25.06
C THR A 202 -16.35 -35.02 -23.94
N GLU A 203 -16.76 -36.20 -24.32
CA GLU A 203 -16.98 -37.45 -23.59
C GLU A 203 -15.82 -37.93 -22.72
N ALA A 204 -16.22 -38.68 -21.72
CA ALA A 204 -15.42 -39.42 -20.76
C ALA A 204 -14.25 -40.21 -21.39
N ALA A 205 -13.06 -40.01 -20.81
CA ALA A 205 -12.02 -41.03 -20.76
C ALA A 205 -11.30 -40.94 -19.42
N ASP A 206 -11.49 -42.00 -18.67
CA ASP A 206 -10.83 -42.48 -17.47
C ASP A 206 -9.30 -42.39 -17.58
N PHE A 207 -8.62 -41.52 -16.79
CA PHE A 207 -7.20 -41.68 -16.46
C PHE A 207 -6.85 -41.09 -15.10
N ALA A 208 -6.15 -41.88 -14.35
CA ALA A 208 -5.72 -41.82 -12.97
C ALA A 208 -5.10 -40.49 -12.53
N GLU A 209 -5.51 -40.09 -11.30
CA GLU A 209 -4.95 -39.04 -10.47
C GLU A 209 -3.45 -39.19 -10.22
N THR A 210 -2.73 -38.10 -10.40
CA THR A 210 -1.56 -37.78 -9.58
C THR A 210 -1.68 -36.33 -9.13
N ASP A 211 -2.26 -36.14 -7.95
CA ASP A 211 -2.30 -34.86 -7.25
C ASP A 211 -0.86 -34.45 -6.84
N GLU A 212 -0.26 -33.56 -7.58
CA GLU A 212 0.91 -32.82 -7.10
C GLU A 212 0.44 -31.73 -6.13
N VAL A 213 0.57 -32.01 -4.83
CA VAL A 213 0.40 -31.04 -3.76
C VAL A 213 1.58 -30.05 -3.82
N SER A 214 1.38 -28.92 -4.47
CA SER A 214 2.34 -27.82 -4.42
C SER A 214 2.25 -27.14 -3.05
N ALA A 215 3.14 -27.53 -2.13
CA ALA A 215 3.36 -26.81 -0.88
C ALA A 215 4.18 -25.55 -1.19
N GLN A 216 3.59 -24.35 -1.08
CA GLN A 216 4.36 -23.12 -1.01
C GLN A 216 5.16 -23.13 0.29
N VAL A 217 6.47 -23.30 0.16
CA VAL A 217 7.43 -23.13 1.25
C VAL A 217 7.88 -21.68 1.20
N ASP A 218 7.42 -20.86 2.13
CA ASP A 218 7.99 -19.53 2.36
C ASP A 218 9.47 -19.68 2.77
N GLU A 219 10.32 -18.96 2.07
CA GLU A 219 11.78 -18.99 2.20
C GLU A 219 12.23 -18.53 3.59
N MET A 220 12.54 -19.51 4.47
CA MET A 220 13.11 -19.21 5.79
C MET A 220 14.63 -19.03 5.68
N THR A 221 15.10 -17.81 5.83
CA THR A 221 16.52 -17.50 5.94
C THR A 221 17.04 -17.92 7.32
N LEU A 222 17.72 -19.06 7.41
CA LEU A 222 18.42 -19.52 8.62
C LEU A 222 19.77 -18.80 8.72
N LYS A 223 19.95 -17.94 9.72
CA LYS A 223 21.27 -17.47 10.15
C LYS A 223 21.83 -18.46 11.16
N ALA A 224 22.86 -19.19 10.79
CA ALA A 224 23.62 -20.04 11.70
C ALA A 224 24.75 -19.20 12.32
N ASP A 225 24.65 -18.85 13.60
CA ASP A 225 25.79 -18.45 14.41
C ASP A 225 26.34 -19.71 15.10
N GLY A 226 27.65 -19.88 14.98
CA GLY A 226 28.35 -21.11 15.22
C GLY A 226 28.29 -21.68 16.64
N ALA A 227 28.58 -22.97 16.67
CA ALA A 227 28.86 -23.88 17.76
C ALA A 227 27.68 -24.78 18.20
N GLY A 228 27.60 -25.95 17.57
CA GLY A 228 27.35 -27.21 18.28
C GLY A 228 25.97 -27.48 18.87
N GLU A 229 24.95 -26.67 18.75
CA GLU A 229 23.62 -26.90 19.30
C GLU A 229 22.67 -27.52 18.26
N LYS A 230 21.94 -28.59 18.70
CA LYS A 230 20.90 -29.20 17.89
C LYS A 230 19.77 -28.23 17.59
N LEU A 231 19.64 -27.81 16.34
CA LEU A 231 18.50 -27.03 15.87
C LEU A 231 17.20 -27.82 16.06
N LYS A 232 16.29 -27.29 16.89
CA LYS A 232 14.91 -27.77 16.98
C LYS A 232 14.04 -26.91 16.07
N LEU A 233 13.64 -27.45 14.93
CA LEU A 233 12.68 -26.83 14.05
C LEU A 233 11.26 -27.10 14.59
N LYS A 234 10.50 -26.05 14.93
CA LYS A 234 9.08 -26.13 15.25
C LYS A 234 8.31 -25.59 14.04
N VAL A 235 7.59 -26.46 13.36
CA VAL A 235 6.75 -26.08 12.23
C VAL A 235 5.29 -26.15 12.68
N GLU A 236 4.58 -25.03 12.61
CA GLU A 236 3.16 -24.93 12.93
C GLU A 236 2.38 -24.80 11.62
N TYR A 237 1.47 -25.74 11.35
CA TYR A 237 0.56 -25.69 10.20
C TYR A 237 -0.86 -25.37 10.65
N ASP A 238 -1.51 -24.43 9.97
CA ASP A 238 -2.94 -24.21 10.12
C ASP A 238 -3.70 -25.26 9.30
N VAL A 239 -4.43 -26.13 10.02
CA VAL A 239 -5.21 -27.23 9.43
C VAL A 239 -6.72 -26.98 9.46
N THR A 240 -7.15 -25.76 9.79
CA THR A 240 -8.55 -25.43 10.09
C THR A 240 -9.51 -25.74 8.93
N ASN A 241 -9.02 -25.74 7.68
CA ASN A 241 -9.81 -25.97 6.48
C ASN A 241 -9.39 -27.22 5.69
N LYS A 242 -8.67 -28.16 6.31
CA LYS A 242 -8.20 -29.39 5.62
C LYS A 242 -9.01 -30.60 6.05
N SER A 243 -9.22 -31.54 5.11
CA SER A 243 -9.86 -32.81 5.41
C SER A 243 -8.94 -33.73 6.22
N GLU A 244 -9.53 -34.71 6.95
CA GLU A 244 -8.76 -35.67 7.73
C GLU A 244 -7.71 -36.45 6.89
N GLU A 245 -8.01 -36.75 5.63
CA GLU A 245 -7.10 -37.42 4.69
C GLU A 245 -5.92 -36.53 4.30
N GLN A 246 -6.13 -35.22 4.08
CA GLN A 246 -5.08 -34.24 3.79
C GLN A 246 -4.14 -34.05 4.99
N ILE A 247 -4.70 -34.07 6.22
CA ILE A 247 -3.90 -34.00 7.45
C ILE A 247 -3.06 -35.25 7.63
N ALA A 248 -3.63 -36.44 7.38
CA ALA A 248 -2.90 -37.70 7.46
C ALA A 248 -1.75 -37.78 6.47
N SER A 249 -1.93 -37.33 5.22
CA SER A 249 -0.91 -37.28 4.19
C SER A 249 0.23 -36.33 4.59
N LEU A 250 -0.07 -35.14 5.13
CA LEU A 250 0.91 -34.14 5.59
C LEU A 250 1.78 -34.73 6.73
N VAL A 251 1.17 -35.40 7.72
CA VAL A 251 1.88 -36.05 8.84
C VAL A 251 2.79 -37.18 8.35
N GLN A 252 2.38 -37.90 7.32
CA GLN A 252 3.18 -38.97 6.74
C GLN A 252 4.39 -38.43 5.98
N HIS A 253 4.21 -37.31 5.26
CA HIS A 253 5.30 -36.62 4.55
C HIS A 253 6.37 -36.09 5.50
N ILE A 254 5.96 -35.45 6.61
CA ILE A 254 6.88 -34.94 7.64
C ILE A 254 7.68 -36.07 8.28
N ARG A 255 7.08 -37.26 8.48
CA ARG A 255 7.76 -38.43 9.05
C ARG A 255 8.75 -39.08 8.11
N SER A 256 8.55 -38.98 6.79
CA SER A 256 9.45 -39.59 5.80
C SER A 256 10.70 -38.78 5.51
N THR A 257 10.75 -37.51 6.01
CA THR A 257 11.85 -36.55 5.79
C THR A 257 12.81 -36.46 6.99
N GLN A 258 12.62 -37.28 8.03
CA GLN A 258 13.52 -37.44 9.17
C GLN A 258 14.39 -38.69 9.00
#